data_ffdf7a06ddb4d0ddd0c40d6c8b581233
#
_entry.id   ffdf7a06ddb4d0ddd0c40d6c8b581233
#
_cell.length_a   1.000
_cell.length_b   1.000
_cell.length_c   1.000
_cell.angle_alpha   90.00
_cell.angle_beta   90.00
_cell.angle_gamma   90.00
#
_symmetry.space_group_name_H-M   'P 1'
#
loop_
_entity.id
_entity.type
_entity.pdbx_description
1 polymer ?
#
loop_
_entity_poly.entity_id
_entity_poly.type
_entity_poly.pdbx_seq_one_letter_code
_entity_poly.pdbx_strand_id
1 'polypeptide(L)'
;MSYRQPMRTNQIALQLYTVRDRMAIDLPGTLRAVAAAGYRAVELAGLPEMTPDELAGLLREFALRPVAAHEGIERLRDDAGAVADRLAEIGCPRVIVPWMPEDDRRTSDDVRRFAAELGDLARLFAGRGIGFGYHNHAFEFGPLEDTTVWDILVSELSADVVLELDVYWASVGGRDPETLIRAHGGRIRLLHMKDRASGIEPHDAPAGEGTLGFPAIVEAARVAGVEWYIAEQDEPDDPLADVSRALRYLESLAAS
;
A
#
# COMPACT_ATOMS: atom_id res chain seq x y z
N MET A 1 15.41 25.48 8.40
CA MET A 1 14.82 24.75 7.27
C MET A 1 15.49 23.37 7.22
N SER A 2 14.78 22.33 7.60
CA SER A 2 15.31 20.97 7.49
C SER A 2 15.35 20.60 6.01
N TYR A 3 16.53 20.38 5.44
CA TYR A 3 16.70 19.80 4.11
C TYR A 3 16.12 18.38 4.17
N ARG A 4 14.86 18.22 3.72
CA ARG A 4 14.27 16.89 3.57
C ARG A 4 14.86 16.27 2.31
N GLN A 5 15.34 15.04 2.44
CA GLN A 5 16.06 14.32 1.38
C GLN A 5 15.13 14.07 0.17
N PRO A 6 15.63 14.05 -1.07
CA PRO A 6 14.85 13.65 -2.24
C PRO A 6 14.36 12.20 -2.07
N MET A 7 13.33 11.82 -2.83
CA MET A 7 12.93 10.43 -3.01
C MET A 7 14.16 9.62 -3.43
N ARG A 8 14.34 8.44 -2.87
CA ARG A 8 15.48 7.58 -3.20
C ARG A 8 15.02 6.30 -3.87
N THR A 9 15.77 5.78 -4.81
CA THR A 9 15.43 4.53 -5.53
C THR A 9 15.22 3.34 -4.59
N ASN A 10 15.90 3.30 -3.44
CA ASN A 10 15.72 2.26 -2.44
C ASN A 10 14.44 2.41 -1.58
N GLN A 11 13.60 3.41 -1.87
CA GLN A 11 12.26 3.60 -1.31
C GLN A 11 11.16 3.17 -2.30
N ILE A 12 11.52 2.62 -3.46
CA ILE A 12 10.54 2.10 -4.42
C ILE A 12 10.33 0.61 -4.15
N ALA A 13 9.07 0.19 -4.07
CA ALA A 13 8.66 -1.20 -3.92
C ALA A 13 7.62 -1.57 -4.98
N LEU A 14 7.33 -2.86 -5.10
CA LEU A 14 6.24 -3.40 -5.91
C LEU A 14 5.22 -4.07 -5.00
N GLN A 15 3.94 -3.70 -5.15
CA GLN A 15 2.84 -4.51 -4.60
C GLN A 15 2.66 -5.76 -5.47
N LEU A 16 2.83 -6.94 -4.84
CA LEU A 16 2.81 -8.21 -5.56
C LEU A 16 1.42 -8.60 -6.07
N TYR A 17 0.37 -7.89 -5.67
CA TYR A 17 -0.97 -8.06 -6.24
C TYR A 17 -0.98 -7.87 -7.77
N THR A 18 -0.15 -6.98 -8.28
CA THR A 18 0.01 -6.74 -9.72
C THR A 18 0.42 -8.00 -10.49
N VAL A 19 1.16 -8.90 -9.86
CA VAL A 19 1.66 -10.14 -10.49
C VAL A 19 1.00 -11.40 -9.91
N ARG A 20 -0.13 -11.26 -9.21
CA ARG A 20 -0.82 -12.34 -8.47
C ARG A 20 -1.12 -13.59 -9.30
N ASP A 21 -1.60 -13.40 -10.54
CA ASP A 21 -1.96 -14.54 -11.41
C ASP A 21 -0.73 -15.36 -11.81
N ARG A 22 0.40 -14.69 -11.97
CA ARG A 22 1.68 -15.37 -12.27
C ARG A 22 2.23 -16.04 -11.01
N MET A 23 2.08 -15.40 -9.84
CA MET A 23 2.48 -16.00 -8.55
C MET A 23 1.68 -17.27 -8.25
N ALA A 24 0.39 -17.29 -8.60
CA ALA A 24 -0.46 -18.48 -8.43
C ALA A 24 0.01 -19.67 -9.27
N ILE A 25 0.70 -19.42 -10.40
CA ILE A 25 1.23 -20.46 -11.28
C ILE A 25 2.66 -20.86 -10.88
N ASP A 26 3.53 -19.87 -10.67
CA ASP A 26 4.95 -20.07 -10.36
C ASP A 26 5.46 -18.92 -9.48
N LEU A 27 5.32 -19.06 -8.17
CA LEU A 27 5.77 -18.06 -7.21
C LEU A 27 7.29 -17.80 -7.30
N PRO A 28 8.19 -18.81 -7.27
CA PRO A 28 9.64 -18.56 -7.37
C PRO A 28 10.04 -17.90 -8.68
N GLY A 29 9.50 -18.35 -9.81
CA GLY A 29 9.78 -17.77 -11.12
C GLY A 29 9.29 -16.33 -11.24
N THR A 30 8.15 -16.01 -10.64
CA THR A 30 7.59 -14.64 -10.62
C THR A 30 8.45 -13.71 -9.74
N LEU A 31 8.84 -14.12 -8.55
CA LEU A 31 9.74 -13.33 -7.69
C LEU A 31 11.09 -13.09 -8.35
N ARG A 32 11.65 -14.11 -9.05
CA ARG A 32 12.86 -13.96 -9.86
C ARG A 32 12.68 -12.92 -10.96
N ALA A 33 11.54 -12.93 -11.66
CA ALA A 33 11.24 -11.96 -12.72
C ALA A 33 11.10 -10.53 -12.16
N VAL A 34 10.45 -10.35 -11.01
CA VAL A 34 10.33 -9.07 -10.29
C VAL A 34 11.73 -8.54 -9.92
N ALA A 35 12.59 -9.39 -9.37
CA ALA A 35 13.97 -9.02 -9.05
C ALA A 35 14.80 -8.68 -10.29
N ALA A 36 14.60 -9.41 -11.41
CA ALA A 36 15.24 -9.15 -12.71
C ALA A 36 14.76 -7.84 -13.34
N ALA A 37 13.50 -7.43 -13.12
CA ALA A 37 12.99 -6.14 -13.53
C ALA A 37 13.65 -4.96 -12.80
N GLY A 38 14.34 -5.22 -11.68
CA GLY A 38 15.11 -4.23 -10.91
C GLY A 38 14.62 -3.99 -9.49
N TYR A 39 13.44 -4.45 -9.11
CA TYR A 39 12.93 -4.26 -7.74
C TYR A 39 13.83 -4.93 -6.70
N ARG A 40 13.93 -4.28 -5.53
CA ARG A 40 14.65 -4.78 -4.34
C ARG A 40 13.77 -4.76 -3.09
N ALA A 41 12.57 -4.24 -3.21
CA ALA A 41 11.57 -4.19 -2.16
C ALA A 41 10.21 -4.56 -2.73
N VAL A 42 9.40 -5.26 -1.92
CA VAL A 42 8.06 -5.70 -2.30
C VAL A 42 7.09 -5.51 -1.13
N GLU A 43 5.85 -5.29 -1.47
CA GLU A 43 4.73 -5.45 -0.57
C GLU A 43 4.02 -6.76 -0.88
N LEU A 44 3.74 -7.55 0.16
CA LEU A 44 3.10 -8.85 0.01
C LEU A 44 1.58 -8.68 -0.15
N ALA A 45 1.00 -9.35 -1.14
CA ALA A 45 -0.44 -9.36 -1.39
C ALA A 45 -1.12 -10.51 -0.64
N GLY A 46 -1.22 -10.40 0.68
CA GLY A 46 -1.55 -11.50 1.57
C GLY A 46 -0.36 -12.44 1.83
N LEU A 47 -0.52 -13.31 2.80
CA LEU A 47 0.48 -14.32 3.15
C LEU A 47 0.13 -15.65 2.46
N PRO A 48 0.97 -16.16 1.54
CA PRO A 48 0.71 -17.41 0.83
C PRO A 48 0.68 -18.61 1.78
N GLU A 49 0.02 -19.70 1.35
CA GLU A 49 -0.03 -20.97 2.12
C GLU A 49 1.33 -21.72 2.02
N MET A 50 2.33 -21.19 2.72
CA MET A 50 3.66 -21.79 2.87
C MET A 50 4.23 -21.39 4.22
N THR A 51 5.26 -22.05 4.68
CA THR A 51 5.88 -21.69 5.95
C THR A 51 6.57 -20.32 5.86
N PRO A 52 6.68 -19.59 6.98
CA PRO A 52 7.42 -18.33 7.01
C PRO A 52 8.86 -18.46 6.53
N ASP A 53 9.54 -19.55 6.92
CA ASP A 53 10.94 -19.82 6.51
C ASP A 53 11.07 -20.03 5.00
N GLU A 54 10.11 -20.72 4.36
CA GLU A 54 10.11 -20.91 2.90
C GLU A 54 9.94 -19.57 2.20
N LEU A 55 8.98 -18.75 2.61
CA LEU A 55 8.77 -17.42 2.02
C LEU A 55 9.98 -16.51 2.24
N ALA A 56 10.50 -16.44 3.47
CA ALA A 56 11.68 -15.67 3.79
C ALA A 56 12.92 -16.16 3.01
N GLY A 57 13.02 -17.49 2.79
CA GLY A 57 14.05 -18.11 1.96
C GLY A 57 13.99 -17.62 0.51
N LEU A 58 12.82 -17.66 -0.11
CA LEU A 58 12.62 -17.18 -1.48
C LEU A 58 12.91 -15.68 -1.61
N LEU A 59 12.41 -14.87 -0.69
CA LEU A 59 12.68 -13.42 -0.70
C LEU A 59 14.18 -13.13 -0.60
N ARG A 60 14.92 -13.85 0.27
CA ARG A 60 16.39 -13.73 0.37
C ARG A 60 17.11 -14.19 -0.89
N GLU A 61 16.68 -15.31 -1.48
CA GLU A 61 17.28 -15.85 -2.73
C GLU A 61 17.27 -14.81 -3.84
N PHE A 62 16.17 -14.07 -3.98
CA PHE A 62 16.04 -13.05 -5.04
C PHE A 62 16.39 -11.63 -4.56
N ALA A 63 16.95 -11.47 -3.35
CA ALA A 63 17.29 -10.18 -2.76
C ALA A 63 16.12 -9.19 -2.74
N LEU A 64 14.91 -9.68 -2.48
CA LEU A 64 13.68 -8.90 -2.30
C LEU A 64 13.42 -8.71 -0.80
N ARG A 65 13.22 -7.47 -0.39
CA ARG A 65 12.91 -7.12 1.01
C ARG A 65 11.41 -6.83 1.14
N PRO A 66 10.66 -7.53 2.01
CA PRO A 66 9.29 -7.16 2.30
C PRO A 66 9.27 -5.83 3.08
N VAL A 67 8.40 -4.90 2.68
CA VAL A 67 8.25 -3.58 3.32
C VAL A 67 6.94 -3.45 4.07
N ALA A 68 5.92 -4.13 3.60
CA ALA A 68 4.63 -4.33 4.24
C ALA A 68 3.96 -5.58 3.66
N ALA A 69 2.84 -5.97 4.26
CA ALA A 69 1.97 -7.02 3.76
C ALA A 69 0.51 -6.59 3.90
N HIS A 70 -0.29 -6.76 2.87
CA HIS A 70 -1.74 -6.65 2.95
C HIS A 70 -2.32 -7.89 3.62
N GLU A 71 -3.17 -7.71 4.63
CA GLU A 71 -3.93 -8.78 5.27
C GLU A 71 -5.36 -8.34 5.51
N GLY A 72 -6.32 -9.18 5.09
CA GLY A 72 -7.74 -8.90 5.25
C GLY A 72 -8.15 -8.84 6.72
N ILE A 73 -9.09 -7.95 7.04
CA ILE A 73 -9.55 -7.75 8.42
C ILE A 73 -10.15 -9.02 9.01
N GLU A 74 -10.82 -9.84 8.21
CA GLU A 74 -11.41 -11.10 8.65
C GLU A 74 -10.34 -12.05 9.20
N ARG A 75 -9.20 -12.15 8.52
CA ARG A 75 -8.09 -12.98 8.99
C ARG A 75 -7.48 -12.44 10.29
N LEU A 76 -7.41 -11.12 10.42
CA LEU A 76 -6.93 -10.48 11.65
C LEU A 76 -7.93 -10.67 12.81
N ARG A 77 -9.22 -10.66 12.52
CA ARG A 77 -10.27 -11.00 13.50
C ARG A 77 -10.18 -12.45 13.96
N ASP A 78 -9.84 -13.36 13.04
CA ASP A 78 -9.68 -14.78 13.35
C ASP A 78 -8.47 -15.05 14.24
N ASP A 79 -7.28 -14.59 13.84
CA ASP A 79 -6.04 -14.76 14.62
C ASP A 79 -4.95 -13.74 14.27
N ALA A 80 -5.09 -12.51 14.78
CA ALA A 80 -4.09 -11.47 14.63
C ALA A 80 -2.73 -11.87 15.24
N GLY A 81 -2.74 -12.70 16.29
CA GLY A 81 -1.52 -13.17 16.94
C GLY A 81 -0.68 -14.03 16.01
N ALA A 82 -1.28 -15.03 15.38
CA ALA A 82 -0.59 -15.90 14.41
C ALA A 82 -0.10 -15.12 13.18
N VAL A 83 -0.88 -14.14 12.69
CA VAL A 83 -0.44 -13.27 11.60
C VAL A 83 0.78 -12.45 11.99
N ALA A 84 0.78 -11.86 13.18
CA ALA A 84 1.90 -11.06 13.67
C ALA A 84 3.17 -11.91 13.86
N ASP A 85 3.06 -13.11 14.44
CA ASP A 85 4.18 -14.02 14.63
C ASP A 85 4.76 -14.44 13.27
N ARG A 86 3.91 -14.75 12.29
CA ARG A 86 4.32 -15.10 10.93
C ARG A 86 5.03 -13.95 10.21
N LEU A 87 4.54 -12.71 10.34
CA LEU A 87 5.20 -11.53 9.76
C LEU A 87 6.57 -11.29 10.39
N ALA A 88 6.69 -11.48 11.71
CA ALA A 88 7.97 -11.36 12.42
C ALA A 88 9.00 -12.38 11.91
N GLU A 89 8.60 -13.65 11.70
CA GLU A 89 9.44 -14.71 11.17
C GLU A 89 9.89 -14.43 9.73
N ILE A 90 9.01 -13.87 8.88
CA ILE A 90 9.35 -13.45 7.51
C ILE A 90 10.29 -12.22 7.52
N GLY A 91 10.28 -11.45 8.60
CA GLY A 91 10.97 -10.16 8.68
C GLY A 91 10.21 -9.03 7.99
N CYS A 92 8.88 -9.12 7.88
CA CYS A 92 8.02 -8.08 7.32
C CYS A 92 7.67 -7.05 8.41
N PRO A 93 8.07 -5.79 8.25
CA PRO A 93 8.00 -4.80 9.33
C PRO A 93 6.62 -4.18 9.54
N ARG A 94 5.65 -4.44 8.65
CA ARG A 94 4.34 -3.77 8.69
C ARG A 94 3.24 -4.64 8.10
N VAL A 95 2.04 -4.53 8.67
CA VAL A 95 0.79 -5.05 8.10
C VAL A 95 -0.14 -3.90 7.76
N ILE A 96 -0.82 -4.02 6.63
CA ILE A 96 -1.80 -3.04 6.13
C ILE A 96 -3.13 -3.78 5.94
N VAL A 97 -4.21 -3.22 6.47
CA VAL A 97 -5.57 -3.67 6.15
C VAL A 97 -6.00 -3.00 4.85
N PRO A 98 -6.20 -3.78 3.76
CA PRO A 98 -6.42 -3.20 2.44
C PRO A 98 -7.88 -2.87 2.14
N TRP A 99 -8.80 -3.30 2.98
CA TRP A 99 -10.23 -3.21 2.68
C TRP A 99 -11.09 -3.14 3.93
N MET A 100 -12.12 -2.29 3.90
CA MET A 100 -13.18 -2.24 4.89
C MET A 100 -14.42 -2.96 4.36
N PRO A 101 -14.92 -4.01 5.04
CA PRO A 101 -16.17 -4.68 4.68
C PRO A 101 -17.35 -3.72 4.62
N GLU A 102 -18.34 -4.03 3.80
CA GLU A 102 -19.53 -3.18 3.66
C GLU A 102 -20.30 -3.05 4.97
N ASP A 103 -20.36 -4.13 5.76
CA ASP A 103 -21.02 -4.14 7.06
C ASP A 103 -20.38 -3.19 8.07
N ASP A 104 -19.09 -2.91 7.93
CA ASP A 104 -18.32 -2.02 8.81
C ASP A 104 -18.37 -0.55 8.37
N ARG A 105 -19.12 -0.22 7.30
CA ARG A 105 -19.20 1.15 6.73
C ARG A 105 -20.59 1.60 6.32
N ARG A 106 -21.65 1.03 6.91
CA ARG A 106 -23.05 1.42 6.62
C ARG A 106 -23.44 2.73 7.27
N THR A 107 -22.88 3.02 8.43
CA THR A 107 -23.12 4.23 9.22
C THR A 107 -21.83 4.82 9.75
N SER A 108 -21.86 6.09 10.14
CA SER A 108 -20.72 6.75 10.80
C SER A 108 -20.27 6.01 12.06
N ASP A 109 -21.20 5.39 12.82
CA ASP A 109 -20.87 4.63 14.02
C ASP A 109 -20.20 3.29 13.68
N ASP A 110 -20.53 2.66 12.56
CA ASP A 110 -19.81 1.46 12.08
C ASP A 110 -18.35 1.80 11.80
N VAL A 111 -18.10 2.89 11.07
CA VAL A 111 -16.74 3.35 10.75
C VAL A 111 -15.95 3.70 12.00
N ARG A 112 -16.57 4.34 13.01
CA ARG A 112 -15.90 4.61 14.30
C ARG A 112 -15.52 3.34 15.04
N ARG A 113 -16.41 2.32 15.04
CA ARG A 113 -16.10 1.02 15.65
C ARG A 113 -14.94 0.33 14.92
N PHE A 114 -14.96 0.36 13.58
CA PHE A 114 -13.86 -0.17 12.78
C PHE A 114 -12.54 0.56 13.06
N ALA A 115 -12.55 1.88 13.13
CA ALA A 115 -11.36 2.66 13.49
C ALA A 115 -10.80 2.30 14.88
N ALA A 116 -11.68 2.08 15.86
CA ALA A 116 -11.29 1.63 17.21
C ALA A 116 -10.67 0.23 17.16
N GLU A 117 -11.27 -0.71 16.41
CA GLU A 117 -10.74 -2.06 16.18
C GLU A 117 -9.34 -2.01 15.56
N LEU A 118 -9.12 -1.20 14.51
CA LEU A 118 -7.79 -1.01 13.93
C LEU A 118 -6.78 -0.49 14.95
N GLY A 119 -7.20 0.39 15.87
CA GLY A 119 -6.37 0.87 16.97
C GLY A 119 -5.98 -0.23 17.95
N ASP A 120 -6.89 -1.17 18.26
CA ASP A 120 -6.61 -2.32 19.11
C ASP A 120 -5.62 -3.28 18.45
N LEU A 121 -5.82 -3.57 17.16
CA LEU A 121 -4.90 -4.37 16.37
C LEU A 121 -3.51 -3.71 16.29
N ALA A 122 -3.44 -2.41 16.04
CA ALA A 122 -2.17 -1.70 15.99
C ALA A 122 -1.36 -1.89 17.29
N ARG A 123 -2.00 -1.85 18.47
CA ARG A 123 -1.32 -2.11 19.75
C ARG A 123 -0.81 -3.55 19.86
N LEU A 124 -1.58 -4.53 19.38
CA LEU A 124 -1.17 -5.93 19.36
C LEU A 124 0.08 -6.12 18.50
N PHE A 125 0.09 -5.58 17.27
CA PHE A 125 1.21 -5.68 16.34
C PHE A 125 2.44 -4.89 16.84
N ALA A 126 2.24 -3.72 17.42
CA ALA A 126 3.32 -2.93 18.03
C ALA A 126 4.04 -3.70 19.14
N GLY A 127 3.31 -4.51 19.92
CA GLY A 127 3.90 -5.41 20.94
C GLY A 127 4.86 -6.45 20.37
N ARG A 128 4.86 -6.67 19.06
CA ARG A 128 5.77 -7.55 18.31
C ARG A 128 6.75 -6.78 17.41
N GLY A 129 6.79 -5.45 17.53
CA GLY A 129 7.65 -4.60 16.71
C GLY A 129 7.19 -4.43 15.27
N ILE A 130 5.92 -4.75 14.97
CA ILE A 130 5.33 -4.64 13.63
C ILE A 130 4.44 -3.40 13.58
N GLY A 131 4.65 -2.55 12.57
CA GLY A 131 3.77 -1.42 12.27
C GLY A 131 2.43 -1.87 11.72
N PHE A 132 1.42 -1.01 11.85
CA PHE A 132 0.06 -1.29 11.41
C PHE A 132 -0.49 -0.12 10.60
N GLY A 133 -1.26 -0.41 9.54
CA GLY A 133 -1.84 0.63 8.70
C GLY A 133 -3.14 0.23 8.01
N TYR A 134 -3.70 1.21 7.31
CA TYR A 134 -4.91 1.08 6.51
C TYR A 134 -4.67 1.66 5.12
N HIS A 135 -5.17 0.97 4.09
CA HIS A 135 -5.12 1.35 2.68
C HIS A 135 -6.53 1.69 2.18
N ASN A 136 -6.64 2.77 1.40
CA ASN A 136 -7.91 3.22 0.85
C ASN A 136 -8.18 2.74 -0.57
N HIS A 137 -9.48 2.70 -0.89
CA HIS A 137 -10.03 2.66 -2.23
C HIS A 137 -10.82 3.95 -2.52
N ALA A 138 -11.71 3.92 -3.52
CA ALA A 138 -12.52 5.08 -3.86
C ALA A 138 -13.72 5.26 -2.92
N PHE A 139 -14.24 4.18 -2.36
CA PHE A 139 -15.46 4.23 -1.56
C PHE A 139 -15.33 5.05 -0.27
N GLU A 140 -14.12 5.15 0.28
CA GLU A 140 -13.88 5.97 1.47
C GLU A 140 -14.17 7.45 1.25
N PHE A 141 -14.07 7.90 0.03
CA PHE A 141 -14.32 9.31 -0.35
C PHE A 141 -15.75 9.57 -0.76
N GLY A 142 -16.57 8.52 -0.89
CA GLY A 142 -18.01 8.65 -1.16
C GLY A 142 -18.79 9.21 0.04
N PRO A 143 -19.99 9.74 -0.18
CA PRO A 143 -20.82 10.29 0.89
C PRO A 143 -21.28 9.19 1.87
N LEU A 144 -21.18 9.48 3.16
CA LEU A 144 -21.73 8.70 4.25
C LEU A 144 -22.42 9.66 5.22
N GLU A 145 -23.75 9.65 5.26
CA GLU A 145 -24.54 10.63 6.02
C GLU A 145 -24.16 12.07 5.61
N ASP A 146 -23.62 12.88 6.52
CA ASP A 146 -23.17 14.27 6.28
C ASP A 146 -21.63 14.39 6.14
N THR A 147 -20.91 13.27 5.99
CA THR A 147 -19.45 13.21 5.92
C THR A 147 -18.98 12.13 4.92
N THR A 148 -17.76 11.62 5.05
CA THR A 148 -17.21 10.49 4.30
C THR A 148 -16.56 9.47 5.23
N VAL A 149 -16.41 8.22 4.78
CA VAL A 149 -15.65 7.20 5.51
C VAL A 149 -14.22 7.67 5.79
N TRP A 150 -13.58 8.31 4.79
CA TRP A 150 -12.23 8.85 4.92
C TRP A 150 -12.12 9.87 6.05
N ASP A 151 -13.03 10.84 6.09
CA ASP A 151 -12.96 11.92 7.10
C ASP A 151 -13.14 11.36 8.51
N ILE A 152 -14.02 10.34 8.70
CA ILE A 152 -14.16 9.65 9.98
C ILE A 152 -12.88 8.89 10.32
N LEU A 153 -12.36 8.07 9.40
CA LEU A 153 -11.13 7.29 9.64
C LEU A 153 -9.98 8.20 10.07
N VAL A 154 -9.74 9.27 9.32
CA VAL A 154 -8.64 10.20 9.64
C VAL A 154 -8.81 10.85 11.01
N SER A 155 -10.06 11.15 11.43
CA SER A 155 -10.32 11.74 12.74
C SER A 155 -10.23 10.76 13.91
N GLU A 156 -10.63 9.50 13.71
CA GLU A 156 -10.82 8.51 14.78
C GLU A 156 -9.67 7.51 14.92
N LEU A 157 -8.94 7.24 13.84
CA LEU A 157 -7.82 6.29 13.88
C LEU A 157 -6.75 6.74 14.88
N SER A 158 -6.31 5.80 15.72
CA SER A 158 -5.14 5.99 16.59
C SER A 158 -3.92 6.49 15.80
N ALA A 159 -3.07 7.28 16.44
CA ALA A 159 -1.82 7.75 15.85
C ALA A 159 -0.85 6.60 15.49
N ASP A 160 -1.04 5.42 16.08
CA ASP A 160 -0.25 4.22 15.81
C ASP A 160 -0.63 3.54 14.48
N VAL A 161 -1.80 3.89 13.90
CA VAL A 161 -2.24 3.40 12.59
C VAL A 161 -1.78 4.37 11.52
N VAL A 162 -0.84 3.92 10.67
CA VAL A 162 -0.40 4.72 9.53
C VAL A 162 -1.38 4.59 8.35
N LEU A 163 -1.33 5.53 7.43
CA LEU A 163 -2.10 5.49 6.20
C LEU A 163 -1.18 5.10 5.04
N GLU A 164 -1.65 4.17 4.24
CA GLU A 164 -1.16 3.89 2.92
C GLU A 164 -2.16 4.47 1.92
N LEU A 165 -1.77 5.59 1.30
CA LEU A 165 -2.65 6.28 0.38
C LEU A 165 -2.47 5.72 -1.03
N ASP A 166 -3.54 5.17 -1.60
CA ASP A 166 -3.59 4.88 -3.03
C ASP A 166 -4.01 6.15 -3.80
N VAL A 167 -3.10 6.66 -4.63
CA VAL A 167 -3.30 7.91 -5.35
C VAL A 167 -4.30 7.77 -6.50
N TYR A 168 -4.39 6.58 -7.12
CA TYR A 168 -5.39 6.30 -8.16
C TYR A 168 -6.80 6.25 -7.56
N TRP A 169 -6.99 5.46 -6.52
CA TRP A 169 -8.30 5.32 -5.89
C TRP A 169 -8.77 6.62 -5.24
N ALA A 170 -7.86 7.44 -4.70
CA ALA A 170 -8.19 8.78 -4.24
C ALA A 170 -8.70 9.65 -5.39
N SER A 171 -8.04 9.61 -6.55
CA SER A 171 -8.47 10.32 -7.77
C SER A 171 -9.82 9.82 -8.30
N VAL A 172 -10.06 8.51 -8.29
CA VAL A 172 -11.36 7.91 -8.66
C VAL A 172 -12.45 8.36 -7.69
N GLY A 173 -12.15 8.44 -6.40
CA GLY A 173 -13.04 8.99 -5.35
C GLY A 173 -13.20 10.52 -5.40
N GLY A 174 -12.68 11.18 -6.45
CA GLY A 174 -12.85 12.63 -6.65
C GLY A 174 -11.98 13.50 -5.75
N ARG A 175 -10.93 12.95 -5.13
CA ARG A 175 -9.99 13.68 -4.27
C ARG A 175 -8.65 13.87 -4.98
N ASP A 176 -8.04 15.02 -4.75
CA ASP A 176 -6.69 15.28 -5.22
C ASP A 176 -5.66 14.67 -4.27
N PRO A 177 -4.82 13.70 -4.73
CA PRO A 177 -3.84 13.03 -3.90
C PRO A 177 -2.81 13.98 -3.27
N GLU A 178 -2.36 15.01 -4.01
CA GLU A 178 -1.42 15.99 -3.48
C GLU A 178 -2.01 16.72 -2.26
N THR A 179 -3.26 17.13 -2.36
CA THR A 179 -3.99 17.80 -1.28
C THR A 179 -4.13 16.89 -0.06
N LEU A 180 -4.48 15.61 -0.25
CA LEU A 180 -4.57 14.63 0.84
C LEU A 180 -3.23 14.43 1.54
N ILE A 181 -2.14 14.29 0.78
CA ILE A 181 -0.79 14.12 1.33
C ILE A 181 -0.39 15.35 2.16
N ARG A 182 -0.67 16.56 1.67
CA ARG A 182 -0.37 17.79 2.40
C ARG A 182 -1.20 17.95 3.68
N ALA A 183 -2.47 17.54 3.63
CA ALA A 183 -3.38 17.64 4.77
C ALA A 183 -3.05 16.63 5.88
N HIS A 184 -2.63 15.41 5.51
CA HIS A 184 -2.43 14.29 6.44
C HIS A 184 -0.97 13.85 6.53
N GLY A 185 -0.03 14.72 6.13
CA GLY A 185 1.40 14.47 6.21
C GLY A 185 1.84 14.06 7.62
N GLY A 186 2.70 13.05 7.69
CA GLY A 186 3.12 12.42 8.95
C GLY A 186 2.32 11.17 9.32
N ARG A 187 1.05 11.05 8.89
CA ARG A 187 0.26 9.80 8.99
C ARG A 187 0.37 8.95 7.72
N ILE A 188 0.44 9.58 6.54
CA ILE A 188 0.67 8.88 5.27
C ILE A 188 2.15 8.50 5.19
N ARG A 189 2.44 7.21 5.32
CA ARG A 189 3.81 6.67 5.34
C ARG A 189 4.13 5.88 4.09
N LEU A 190 3.11 5.35 3.40
CA LEU A 190 3.23 4.60 2.17
C LEU A 190 2.29 5.21 1.11
N LEU A 191 2.68 5.12 -0.14
CA LEU A 191 1.85 5.50 -1.29
C LEU A 191 1.80 4.34 -2.27
N HIS A 192 0.61 3.95 -2.70
CA HIS A 192 0.43 3.18 -3.92
C HIS A 192 0.48 4.12 -5.12
N MET A 193 1.52 3.93 -5.93
CA MET A 193 1.83 4.72 -7.12
C MET A 193 1.19 4.07 -8.34
N LYS A 194 -0.12 3.98 -8.32
CA LYS A 194 -0.99 3.49 -9.38
C LYS A 194 -1.46 4.68 -10.19
N ASP A 195 -1.28 4.67 -11.52
CA ASP A 195 -1.71 5.78 -12.37
C ASP A 195 -3.14 5.61 -12.86
N ARG A 196 -3.73 6.67 -13.35
CA ARG A 196 -5.07 6.68 -13.91
C ARG A 196 -5.00 6.85 -15.42
N ALA A 197 -5.42 5.84 -16.16
CA ALA A 197 -5.51 5.92 -17.60
C ALA A 197 -6.44 7.05 -18.05
N SER A 198 -6.17 7.61 -19.22
CA SER A 198 -7.07 8.56 -19.85
C SER A 198 -8.34 7.84 -20.32
N GLY A 199 -9.51 8.40 -20.03
CA GLY A 199 -10.79 7.83 -20.44
C GLY A 199 -11.94 8.27 -19.57
N ILE A 200 -13.15 7.84 -19.94
CA ILE A 200 -14.38 8.15 -19.18
C ILE A 200 -14.51 7.18 -18.00
N GLU A 201 -14.31 5.89 -18.26
CA GLU A 201 -14.35 4.87 -17.22
C GLU A 201 -13.02 4.83 -16.46
N PRO A 202 -13.05 4.72 -15.12
CA PRO A 202 -11.85 4.55 -14.33
C PRO A 202 -11.13 3.26 -14.70
N HIS A 203 -9.87 3.37 -15.14
CA HIS A 203 -8.98 2.25 -15.40
C HIS A 203 -7.59 2.63 -14.92
N ASP A 204 -6.86 1.68 -14.33
CA ASP A 204 -5.52 1.95 -13.87
C ASP A 204 -4.49 1.82 -15.01
N ALA A 205 -3.32 2.36 -14.77
CA ALA A 205 -2.19 2.32 -15.69
C ALA A 205 -0.88 2.20 -14.91
N PRO A 206 0.20 1.72 -15.56
CA PRO A 206 1.53 1.79 -14.97
C PRO A 206 1.88 3.23 -14.58
N ALA A 207 2.55 3.42 -13.46
CA ALA A 207 3.01 4.73 -13.04
C ALA A 207 3.74 5.47 -14.17
N GLY A 208 3.27 6.68 -14.48
CA GLY A 208 3.80 7.55 -15.54
C GLY A 208 3.17 7.39 -16.93
N GLU A 209 2.22 6.46 -17.09
CA GLU A 209 1.52 6.24 -18.37
C GLU A 209 0.06 6.74 -18.32
N GLY A 210 -0.35 7.36 -17.23
CA GLY A 210 -1.70 7.90 -17.04
C GLY A 210 -1.73 9.42 -16.95
N THR A 211 -2.62 9.92 -16.12
CA THR A 211 -2.96 11.36 -16.05
C THR A 211 -2.63 11.99 -14.70
N LEU A 212 -2.16 11.22 -13.71
CA LEU A 212 -1.84 11.77 -12.40
C LEU A 212 -0.53 12.57 -12.40
N GLY A 213 -0.52 13.67 -11.67
CA GLY A 213 0.63 14.57 -11.56
C GLY A 213 1.72 14.06 -10.61
N PHE A 214 2.33 12.90 -10.89
CA PHE A 214 3.31 12.28 -10.00
C PHE A 214 4.46 13.20 -9.53
N PRO A 215 5.02 14.12 -10.34
CA PRO A 215 6.05 15.03 -9.82
C PRO A 215 5.56 15.86 -8.62
N ALA A 216 4.34 16.37 -8.65
CA ALA A 216 3.74 17.12 -7.55
C ALA A 216 3.39 16.22 -6.35
N ILE A 217 2.87 15.03 -6.61
CA ILE A 217 2.58 14.00 -5.60
C ILE A 217 3.86 13.61 -4.86
N VAL A 218 4.94 13.31 -5.58
CA VAL A 218 6.25 12.94 -4.99
C VAL A 218 6.83 14.08 -4.17
N GLU A 219 6.74 15.33 -4.63
CA GLU A 219 7.21 16.49 -3.86
C GLU A 219 6.39 16.67 -2.56
N ALA A 220 5.06 16.53 -2.62
CA ALA A 220 4.22 16.56 -1.44
C ALA A 220 4.57 15.41 -0.47
N ALA A 221 4.75 14.20 -0.99
CA ALA A 221 5.12 13.01 -0.22
C ALA A 221 6.49 13.16 0.47
N ARG A 222 7.47 13.71 -0.22
CA ARG A 222 8.79 14.02 0.33
C ARG A 222 8.69 14.99 1.52
N VAL A 223 7.88 16.03 1.40
CA VAL A 223 7.65 17.00 2.48
C VAL A 223 6.90 16.34 3.66
N ALA A 224 5.94 15.46 3.38
CA ALA A 224 5.18 14.71 4.37
C ALA A 224 6.00 13.65 5.10
N GLY A 225 7.12 13.20 4.52
CA GLY A 225 7.99 12.17 5.10
C GLY A 225 7.48 10.75 4.81
N VAL A 226 6.92 10.54 3.61
CA VAL A 226 6.57 9.22 3.10
C VAL A 226 7.82 8.35 3.03
N GLU A 227 7.67 7.08 3.42
CA GLU A 227 8.76 6.11 3.50
C GLU A 227 8.88 5.25 2.24
N TRP A 228 7.73 4.90 1.64
CA TRP A 228 7.67 3.97 0.52
C TRP A 228 6.75 4.47 -0.59
N TYR A 229 7.22 4.28 -1.82
CA TYR A 229 6.51 4.53 -3.07
C TYR A 229 6.32 3.18 -3.77
N ILE A 230 5.13 2.62 -3.70
CA ILE A 230 4.83 1.24 -4.05
C ILE A 230 4.10 1.24 -5.39
N ALA A 231 4.78 0.75 -6.44
CA ALA A 231 4.14 0.57 -7.75
C ALA A 231 3.07 -0.52 -7.66
N GLU A 232 1.91 -0.28 -8.28
CA GLU A 232 0.82 -1.24 -8.35
C GLU A 232 -0.05 -1.04 -9.58
N GLN A 233 -0.68 -2.11 -10.04
CA GLN A 233 -1.86 -2.13 -10.90
C GLN A 233 -2.80 -3.26 -10.47
N ASP A 234 -4.12 -3.00 -10.55
CA ASP A 234 -5.13 -4.02 -10.29
C ASP A 234 -5.36 -4.90 -11.52
N GLU A 235 -5.35 -4.30 -12.72
CA GLU A 235 -5.68 -4.96 -13.99
C GLU A 235 -4.59 -4.70 -15.05
N PRO A 236 -3.36 -5.24 -14.85
CA PRO A 236 -2.28 -5.05 -15.81
C PRO A 236 -2.49 -5.89 -17.08
N ASP A 237 -2.25 -5.30 -18.27
CA ASP A 237 -2.30 -6.02 -19.55
C ASP A 237 -1.12 -7.01 -19.70
N ASP A 238 0.09 -6.57 -19.33
CA ASP A 238 1.30 -7.40 -19.26
C ASP A 238 2.02 -7.10 -17.94
N PRO A 239 1.72 -7.86 -16.87
CA PRO A 239 2.21 -7.55 -15.53
C PRO A 239 3.73 -7.34 -15.43
N LEU A 240 4.54 -8.13 -16.12
CA LEU A 240 6.01 -8.02 -16.05
C LEU A 240 6.58 -6.86 -16.87
N ALA A 241 5.97 -6.54 -17.99
CA ALA A 241 6.34 -5.36 -18.76
C ALA A 241 5.91 -4.09 -18.02
N ASP A 242 4.71 -4.10 -17.45
CA ASP A 242 4.11 -2.97 -16.74
C ASP A 242 4.91 -2.60 -15.50
N VAL A 243 5.24 -3.57 -14.64
CA VAL A 243 6.06 -3.31 -13.46
C VAL A 243 7.46 -2.79 -13.82
N SER A 244 8.01 -3.24 -14.96
CA SER A 244 9.31 -2.75 -15.44
C SER A 244 9.23 -1.29 -15.93
N ARG A 245 8.11 -0.89 -16.55
CA ARG A 245 7.87 0.50 -16.99
C ARG A 245 7.65 1.44 -15.80
N ALA A 246 6.80 1.01 -14.87
CA ALA A 246 6.52 1.74 -13.63
C ALA A 246 7.82 2.00 -12.83
N LEU A 247 8.67 0.98 -12.66
CA LEU A 247 9.95 1.15 -11.96
C LEU A 247 10.83 2.21 -12.61
N ARG A 248 11.05 2.11 -13.94
CA ARG A 248 11.89 3.09 -14.65
C ARG A 248 11.38 4.52 -14.51
N TYR A 249 10.07 4.70 -14.56
CA TYR A 249 9.48 6.02 -14.37
C TYR A 249 9.69 6.54 -12.94
N LEU A 250 9.41 5.73 -11.92
CA LEU A 250 9.60 6.13 -10.52
C LEU A 250 11.08 6.40 -10.19
N GLU A 251 12.01 5.65 -10.77
CA GLU A 251 13.45 5.91 -10.63
C GLU A 251 13.85 7.26 -11.28
N SER A 252 13.21 7.63 -12.39
CA SER A 252 13.44 8.95 -13.02
C SER A 252 13.00 10.12 -12.12
N LEU A 253 11.92 9.94 -11.35
CA LEU A 253 11.48 10.93 -10.36
C LEU A 253 12.41 11.02 -9.15
N ALA A 254 13.08 9.91 -8.79
CA ALA A 254 14.05 9.90 -7.70
C ALA A 254 15.38 10.56 -8.09
N ALA A 255 15.68 10.67 -9.38
CA ALA A 255 16.89 11.27 -9.90
C ALA A 255 16.76 12.79 -10.18
N SER A 256 15.53 13.33 -10.14
CA SER A 256 15.23 14.75 -10.38
C SER A 256 15.16 15.55 -9.08
#